data_3e454f19649a3d2021422b0ff617b9ad
#
_entry.id   3e454f19649a3d2021422b0ff617b9ad
#
_cell.length_a   1.000
_cell.length_b   1.000
_cell.length_c   1.000
_cell.angle_alpha   90.00
_cell.angle_beta   90.00
_cell.angle_gamma   90.00
#
_symmetry.space_group_name_H-M   'P 1'
#
loop_
_entity.id
_entity.type
_entity.pdbx_description
1 polymer ?
#
loop_
_entity_poly.entity_id
_entity_poly.type
_entity_poly.pdbx_seq_one_letter_code
_entity_poly.pdbx_strand_id
1 'polypeptide(L)'
;MIKRLGPRRWQRLHRIVYAIALLATVHYWMQSKLEIWEPTIMAGIYVWLMGYRLLLKTVGVRGRVPLPWLAPLALAAPLLTAAGEALYFSLAYGAPALRVFEANFSLQTGLRPAAIVFALAVAVSLVSAVRNWLSSPKPRPRFA
;
A
#
# COMPACT_ATOMS: atom_id res chain seq x y z
N MET A 1 10.31 24.80 -11.21
CA MET A 1 9.09 25.03 -10.41
C MET A 1 9.34 25.16 -8.90
N ILE A 2 10.15 24.32 -8.29
CA ILE A 2 10.47 24.37 -6.84
C ILE A 2 11.08 25.70 -6.39
N LYS A 3 11.92 26.32 -7.21
CA LYS A 3 12.54 27.64 -6.91
C LYS A 3 11.53 28.79 -6.76
N ARG A 4 10.34 28.73 -7.40
CA ARG A 4 9.30 29.78 -7.33
C ARG A 4 8.36 29.66 -6.12
N LEU A 5 8.07 28.41 -5.66
CA LEU A 5 7.08 28.17 -4.60
C LEU A 5 7.69 28.07 -3.19
N GLY A 6 8.97 27.82 -3.10
CA GLY A 6 9.66 27.54 -1.84
C GLY A 6 9.31 26.17 -1.25
N PRO A 7 10.21 25.58 -0.41
CA PRO A 7 10.06 24.19 0.03
C PRO A 7 8.81 23.93 0.89
N ARG A 8 8.39 24.92 1.71
CA ARG A 8 7.20 24.79 2.58
C ARG A 8 5.88 24.74 1.79
N ARG A 9 5.74 25.61 0.77
CA ARG A 9 4.54 25.65 -0.09
C ARG A 9 4.48 24.40 -0.97
N TRP A 10 5.62 23.95 -1.48
CA TRP A 10 5.73 22.71 -2.23
C TRP A 10 5.29 21.50 -1.41
N GLN A 11 5.72 21.38 -0.16
CA GLN A 11 5.31 20.30 0.72
C GLN A 11 3.82 20.32 1.07
N ARG A 12 3.20 21.52 1.18
CA ARG A 12 1.74 21.63 1.38
C ARG A 12 0.99 21.18 0.13
N LEU A 13 1.39 21.64 -1.05
CA LEU A 13 0.80 21.23 -2.32
C LEU A 13 0.90 19.70 -2.49
N HIS A 14 2.06 19.14 -2.19
CA HIS A 14 2.26 17.70 -2.30
C HIS A 14 1.40 16.88 -1.32
N ARG A 15 1.02 17.45 -0.18
CA ARG A 15 0.05 16.82 0.75
C ARG A 15 -1.37 16.78 0.20
N ILE A 16 -1.77 17.76 -0.60
CA ILE A 16 -3.09 17.80 -1.23
C ILE A 16 -3.27 16.63 -2.21
N VAL A 17 -2.21 16.18 -2.87
CA VAL A 17 -2.24 15.02 -3.77
C VAL A 17 -2.78 13.76 -3.09
N TYR A 18 -2.47 13.55 -1.81
CA TYR A 18 -3.00 12.39 -1.08
C TYR A 18 -4.50 12.49 -0.83
N ALA A 19 -5.00 13.69 -0.49
CA ALA A 19 -6.43 13.91 -0.35
C ALA A 19 -7.15 13.74 -1.70
N ILE A 20 -6.57 14.24 -2.78
CA ILE A 20 -7.10 14.05 -4.13
C ILE A 20 -7.13 12.56 -4.50
N ALA A 21 -6.06 11.82 -4.24
CA ALA A 21 -6.01 10.38 -4.52
C ALA A 21 -7.07 9.60 -3.73
N LEU A 22 -7.28 9.95 -2.45
CA LEU A 22 -8.35 9.35 -1.64
C LEU A 22 -9.73 9.65 -2.23
N LEU A 23 -10.01 10.93 -2.50
CA LEU A 23 -11.30 11.35 -3.06
C LEU A 23 -11.55 10.71 -4.44
N ALA A 24 -10.53 10.63 -5.29
CA ALA A 24 -10.63 9.96 -6.59
C ALA A 24 -10.94 8.46 -6.43
N THR A 25 -10.29 7.77 -5.48
CA THR A 25 -10.54 6.36 -5.19
C THR A 25 -11.97 6.15 -4.68
N VAL A 26 -12.45 6.98 -3.76
CA VAL A 26 -13.82 6.94 -3.24
C VAL A 26 -14.83 7.23 -4.36
N HIS A 27 -14.58 8.27 -5.16
CA HIS A 27 -15.44 8.61 -6.29
C HIS A 27 -15.53 7.46 -7.30
N TYR A 28 -14.39 6.86 -7.64
CA TYR A 28 -14.36 5.71 -8.53
C TYR A 28 -15.15 4.53 -7.95
N TRP A 29 -15.00 4.26 -6.67
CA TRP A 29 -15.78 3.21 -5.98
C TRP A 29 -17.28 3.47 -6.04
N MET A 30 -17.71 4.73 -5.83
CA MET A 30 -19.14 5.10 -5.94
C MET A 30 -19.69 4.97 -7.36
N GLN A 31 -18.87 5.15 -8.39
CA GLN A 31 -19.24 4.96 -9.80
C GLN A 31 -19.28 3.48 -10.21
N SER A 32 -18.49 2.64 -9.54
CA SER A 32 -18.37 1.21 -9.82
C SER A 32 -19.52 0.46 -9.14
N LYS A 33 -20.56 0.11 -9.87
CA LYS A 33 -21.76 -0.54 -9.32
C LYS A 33 -21.45 -1.93 -8.75
N LEU A 34 -21.23 -2.94 -9.61
CA LEU A 34 -20.93 -4.33 -9.23
C LEU A 34 -19.45 -4.68 -9.38
N GLU A 35 -18.78 -3.99 -10.29
CA GLU A 35 -17.39 -4.26 -10.64
C GLU A 35 -16.42 -3.37 -9.85
N ILE A 36 -16.31 -3.65 -8.56
CA ILE A 36 -15.46 -2.89 -7.64
C ILE A 36 -14.00 -3.36 -7.60
N TRP A 37 -13.61 -4.23 -8.52
CA TRP A 37 -12.29 -4.89 -8.50
C TRP A 37 -11.15 -3.87 -8.58
N GLU A 38 -11.19 -2.98 -9.57
CA GLU A 38 -10.15 -1.96 -9.76
C GLU A 38 -10.09 -0.92 -8.62
N PRO A 39 -11.22 -0.29 -8.20
CA PRO A 39 -11.17 0.67 -7.10
C PRO A 39 -10.76 0.03 -5.78
N THR A 40 -11.03 -1.26 -5.56
CA THR A 40 -10.56 -1.99 -4.37
C THR A 40 -9.03 -2.17 -4.40
N ILE A 41 -8.44 -2.48 -5.56
CA ILE A 41 -6.97 -2.51 -5.71
C ILE A 41 -6.38 -1.13 -5.44
N MET A 42 -6.95 -0.07 -6.02
CA MET A 42 -6.47 1.31 -5.80
C MET A 42 -6.53 1.70 -4.33
N ALA A 43 -7.62 1.34 -3.62
CA ALA A 43 -7.74 1.56 -2.19
C ALA A 43 -6.67 0.81 -1.40
N GLY A 44 -6.41 -0.45 -1.74
CA GLY A 44 -5.37 -1.27 -1.12
C GLY A 44 -3.96 -0.70 -1.32
N ILE A 45 -3.64 -0.28 -2.54
CA ILE A 45 -2.36 0.40 -2.84
C ILE A 45 -2.25 1.72 -2.06
N TYR A 46 -3.34 2.49 -1.98
CA TYR A 46 -3.37 3.73 -1.22
C TYR A 46 -3.10 3.48 0.27
N VAL A 47 -3.74 2.47 0.87
CA VAL A 47 -3.51 2.06 2.27
C VAL A 47 -2.05 1.67 2.48
N TRP A 48 -1.47 0.88 1.57
CA TRP A 48 -0.07 0.47 1.65
C TRP A 48 0.88 1.67 1.56
N LEU A 49 0.65 2.60 0.62
CA LEU A 49 1.47 3.81 0.47
C LEU A 49 1.38 4.72 1.69
N MET A 50 0.19 4.88 2.28
CA MET A 50 0.02 5.68 3.49
C MET A 50 0.66 5.01 4.69
N GLY A 51 0.54 3.70 4.83
CA GLY A 51 1.23 2.91 5.84
C GLY A 51 2.75 3.03 5.72
N TYR A 52 3.30 2.89 4.51
CA TYR A 52 4.73 3.10 4.26
C TYR A 52 5.19 4.50 4.68
N ARG A 53 4.40 5.52 4.34
CA ARG A 53 4.70 6.91 4.70
C ARG A 53 4.64 7.15 6.20
N LEU A 54 3.70 6.52 6.89
CA LEU A 54 3.60 6.58 8.34
C LEU A 54 4.82 5.93 8.98
N LEU A 55 5.20 4.72 8.55
CA LEU A 55 6.39 4.03 9.01
C LEU A 55 7.67 4.83 8.73
N LEU A 56 7.75 5.48 7.58
CA LEU A 56 8.89 6.34 7.26
C LEU A 56 9.06 7.49 8.25
N LYS A 57 7.95 8.04 8.77
CA LYS A 57 7.97 9.12 9.75
C LYS A 57 8.25 8.64 11.17
N THR A 58 7.79 7.44 11.53
CA THR A 58 7.86 6.92 12.91
C THR A 58 9.14 6.13 13.18
N VAL A 59 9.49 5.21 12.26
CA VAL A 59 10.61 4.27 12.41
C VAL A 59 11.65 4.38 11.30
N GLY A 60 11.49 5.34 10.38
CA GLY A 60 12.38 5.52 9.25
C GLY A 60 13.81 5.91 9.68
N VAL A 61 14.79 5.22 9.13
CA VAL A 61 16.22 5.48 9.34
C VAL A 61 16.84 5.93 8.02
N ARG A 62 17.50 7.09 8.02
CA ARG A 62 18.16 7.67 6.83
C ARG A 62 17.23 7.76 5.60
N GLY A 63 15.91 8.08 5.84
CA GLY A 63 14.92 8.20 4.78
C GLY A 63 14.43 6.87 4.18
N ARG A 64 14.63 5.75 4.90
CA ARG A 64 14.18 4.41 4.49
C ARG A 64 13.45 3.72 5.64
N VAL A 65 12.47 2.88 5.31
CA VAL A 65 11.80 2.02 6.29
C VAL A 65 12.62 0.74 6.44
N PRO A 66 12.99 0.34 7.67
CA PRO A 66 13.67 -0.92 7.90
C PRO A 66 12.82 -2.13 7.47
N LEU A 67 13.45 -3.16 6.92
CA LEU A 67 12.78 -4.34 6.38
C LEU A 67 11.82 -5.03 7.37
N PRO A 68 12.15 -5.17 8.68
CA PRO A 68 11.22 -5.76 9.67
C PRO A 68 9.87 -5.05 9.76
N TRP A 69 9.79 -3.76 9.41
CA TRP A 69 8.55 -2.99 9.43
C TRP A 69 7.79 -3.06 8.09
N LEU A 70 8.46 -3.41 7.01
CA LEU A 70 7.82 -3.62 5.71
C LEU A 70 7.03 -4.93 5.66
N ALA A 71 7.49 -5.98 6.34
CA ALA A 71 6.80 -7.27 6.36
C ALA A 71 5.38 -7.18 6.97
N PRO A 72 5.16 -6.64 8.18
CA PRO A 72 3.82 -6.48 8.72
C PRO A 72 2.96 -5.53 7.87
N LEU A 73 3.52 -4.50 7.25
CA LEU A 73 2.77 -3.64 6.35
C LEU A 73 2.33 -4.38 5.08
N ALA A 74 3.22 -5.23 4.51
CA ALA A 74 2.90 -6.03 3.33
C ALA A 74 1.81 -7.10 3.61
N LEU A 75 1.61 -7.48 4.87
CA LEU A 75 0.49 -8.34 5.29
C LEU A 75 -0.76 -7.53 5.62
N ALA A 76 -0.62 -6.41 6.33
CA ALA A 76 -1.76 -5.60 6.77
C ALA A 76 -2.54 -4.98 5.59
N ALA A 77 -1.86 -4.48 4.56
CA ALA A 77 -2.53 -3.83 3.43
C ALA A 77 -3.47 -4.77 2.67
N PRO A 78 -3.08 -5.99 2.25
CA PRO A 78 -3.98 -6.93 1.60
C PRO A 78 -5.11 -7.42 2.53
N LEU A 79 -4.85 -7.62 3.82
CA LEU A 79 -5.90 -7.97 4.79
C LEU A 79 -6.96 -6.87 4.90
N LEU A 80 -6.54 -5.60 4.96
CA LEU A 80 -7.45 -4.46 4.96
C LEU A 80 -8.19 -4.33 3.63
N THR A 81 -7.54 -4.67 2.51
CA THR A 81 -8.18 -4.70 1.18
C THR A 81 -9.28 -5.75 1.13
N ALA A 82 -9.00 -6.98 1.58
CA ALA A 82 -9.98 -8.07 1.65
C ALA A 82 -11.13 -7.74 2.61
N ALA A 83 -10.84 -7.13 3.76
CA ALA A 83 -11.86 -6.70 4.72
C ALA A 83 -12.73 -5.58 4.15
N GLY A 84 -12.15 -4.63 3.42
CA GLY A 84 -12.90 -3.56 2.75
C GLY A 84 -13.83 -4.09 1.66
N GLU A 85 -13.37 -5.03 0.84
CA GLU A 85 -14.21 -5.71 -0.15
C GLU A 85 -15.36 -6.49 0.52
N ALA A 86 -15.06 -7.26 1.56
CA ALA A 86 -16.04 -8.03 2.30
C ALA A 86 -17.10 -7.13 2.95
N LEU A 87 -16.69 -6.02 3.54
CA LEU A 87 -17.59 -5.04 4.15
C LEU A 87 -18.51 -4.41 3.08
N TYR A 88 -17.96 -4.02 1.93
CA TYR A 88 -18.76 -3.45 0.84
C TYR A 88 -19.83 -4.41 0.37
N PHE A 89 -19.49 -5.65 0.02
CA PHE A 89 -20.47 -6.63 -0.44
C PHE A 89 -21.49 -7.01 0.63
N SER A 90 -21.08 -7.01 1.90
CA SER A 90 -21.99 -7.27 3.01
C SER A 90 -23.01 -6.14 3.16
N LEU A 91 -22.58 -4.87 3.13
CA LEU A 91 -23.46 -3.71 3.31
C LEU A 91 -24.32 -3.43 2.08
N ALA A 92 -23.78 -3.57 0.87
CA ALA A 92 -24.47 -3.22 -0.36
C ALA A 92 -25.41 -4.33 -0.86
N TYR A 93 -25.07 -5.59 -0.62
CA TYR A 93 -25.76 -6.75 -1.22
C TYR A 93 -26.15 -7.83 -0.22
N GLY A 94 -25.90 -7.64 1.09
CA GLY A 94 -26.21 -8.63 2.12
C GLY A 94 -25.38 -9.91 2.02
N ALA A 95 -24.25 -9.87 1.31
CA ALA A 95 -23.39 -11.05 1.16
C ALA A 95 -22.71 -11.42 2.49
N PRO A 96 -22.49 -12.72 2.79
CA PRO A 96 -21.79 -13.14 3.98
C PRO A 96 -20.34 -12.64 3.97
N ALA A 97 -20.02 -11.64 4.82
CA ALA A 97 -18.72 -10.96 4.84
C ALA A 97 -17.54 -11.94 4.94
N LEU A 98 -17.66 -12.96 5.79
CA LEU A 98 -16.61 -13.96 5.97
C LEU A 98 -16.30 -14.72 4.68
N ARG A 99 -17.32 -15.13 3.91
CA ARG A 99 -17.12 -15.83 2.65
C ARG A 99 -16.44 -14.96 1.60
N VAL A 100 -16.81 -13.67 1.53
CA VAL A 100 -16.15 -12.71 0.62
C VAL A 100 -14.70 -12.50 1.03
N PHE A 101 -14.44 -12.39 2.34
CA PHE A 101 -13.08 -12.27 2.86
C PHE A 101 -12.23 -13.50 2.54
N GLU A 102 -12.72 -14.71 2.80
CA GLU A 102 -12.04 -15.98 2.52
C GLU A 102 -11.77 -16.17 1.01
N ALA A 103 -12.70 -15.73 0.15
CA ALA A 103 -12.55 -15.80 -1.29
C ALA A 103 -11.31 -15.02 -1.79
N ASN A 104 -10.86 -13.98 -1.09
CA ASN A 104 -9.66 -13.23 -1.42
C ASN A 104 -8.38 -14.04 -1.30
N PHE A 105 -8.40 -15.13 -0.52
CA PHE A 105 -7.25 -16.01 -0.27
C PHE A 105 -7.40 -17.37 -0.95
N SER A 106 -8.51 -17.60 -1.65
CA SER A 106 -8.77 -18.84 -2.39
C SER A 106 -8.23 -18.75 -3.81
N LEU A 107 -7.35 -19.69 -4.19
CA LEU A 107 -6.83 -19.81 -5.55
C LEU A 107 -7.90 -20.20 -6.57
N GLN A 108 -9.03 -20.79 -6.12
CA GLN A 108 -10.13 -21.24 -6.99
C GLN A 108 -10.93 -20.06 -7.57
N THR A 109 -10.93 -18.92 -6.90
CA THR A 109 -11.67 -17.72 -7.30
C THR A 109 -10.89 -16.80 -8.25
N GLY A 110 -9.70 -17.21 -8.67
CA GLY A 110 -8.80 -16.40 -9.50
C GLY A 110 -8.04 -15.33 -8.71
N LEU A 111 -7.37 -14.43 -9.42
CA LEU A 111 -6.63 -13.32 -8.79
C LEU A 111 -7.62 -12.30 -8.22
N ARG A 112 -7.65 -12.14 -6.92
CA ARG A 112 -8.47 -11.19 -6.21
C ARG A 112 -7.69 -9.91 -5.85
N PRO A 113 -8.37 -8.79 -5.55
CA PRO A 113 -7.73 -7.52 -5.22
C PRO A 113 -6.67 -7.62 -4.13
N ALA A 114 -6.94 -8.34 -3.04
CA ALA A 114 -5.98 -8.53 -1.96
C ALA A 114 -4.70 -9.26 -2.41
N ALA A 115 -4.81 -10.26 -3.27
CA ALA A 115 -3.66 -11.00 -3.81
C ALA A 115 -2.75 -10.09 -4.64
N ILE A 116 -3.33 -9.20 -5.45
CA ILE A 116 -2.58 -8.23 -6.26
C ILE A 116 -1.87 -7.21 -5.37
N VAL A 117 -2.58 -6.66 -4.37
CA VAL A 117 -1.97 -5.73 -3.41
C VAL A 117 -0.84 -6.39 -2.64
N PHE A 118 -1.00 -7.67 -2.24
CA PHE A 118 0.06 -8.45 -1.59
C PHE A 118 1.27 -8.62 -2.51
N ALA A 119 1.07 -9.05 -3.74
CA ALA A 119 2.16 -9.24 -4.71
C ALA A 119 2.94 -7.94 -4.96
N LEU A 120 2.25 -6.81 -5.12
CA LEU A 120 2.87 -5.50 -5.28
C LEU A 120 3.64 -5.07 -4.03
N ALA A 121 3.06 -5.25 -2.84
CA ALA A 121 3.71 -4.91 -1.57
C ALA A 121 4.98 -5.74 -1.34
N VAL A 122 4.94 -7.03 -1.65
CA VAL A 122 6.10 -7.93 -1.58
C VAL A 122 7.16 -7.53 -2.60
N ALA A 123 6.79 -7.27 -3.86
CA ALA A 123 7.72 -6.87 -4.91
C ALA A 123 8.49 -5.60 -4.52
N VAL A 124 7.79 -4.57 -4.02
CA VAL A 124 8.44 -3.32 -3.58
C VAL A 124 9.33 -3.55 -2.35
N SER A 125 8.90 -4.41 -1.41
CA SER A 125 9.71 -4.78 -0.24
C SER A 125 11.00 -5.51 -0.65
N LEU A 126 10.93 -6.43 -1.61
CA LEU A 126 12.08 -7.14 -2.15
C LEU A 126 13.06 -6.19 -2.87
N VAL A 127 12.53 -5.30 -3.73
CA VAL A 127 13.37 -4.28 -4.39
C VAL A 127 14.08 -3.40 -3.35
N SER A 128 13.37 -3.02 -2.30
CA SER A 128 13.95 -2.23 -1.21
C SER A 128 15.04 -3.01 -0.46
N ALA A 129 14.83 -4.30 -0.21
CA ALA A 129 15.80 -5.19 0.44
C ALA A 129 17.07 -5.35 -0.43
N VAL A 130 16.92 -5.64 -1.71
CA VAL A 130 18.03 -5.79 -2.67
C VAL A 130 18.85 -4.49 -2.75
N ARG A 131 18.18 -3.35 -2.90
CA ARG A 131 18.87 -2.04 -2.92
C ARG A 131 19.66 -1.78 -1.63
N ASN A 132 19.11 -2.13 -0.47
CA ASN A 132 19.79 -1.98 0.80
C ASN A 132 21.01 -2.89 0.89
N TRP A 133 20.90 -4.13 0.43
CA TRP A 133 22.00 -5.08 0.40
C TRP A 133 23.14 -4.61 -0.53
N LEU A 134 22.82 -4.16 -1.74
CA LEU A 134 23.79 -3.63 -2.71
C LEU A 134 24.48 -2.34 -2.22
N SER A 135 23.78 -1.54 -1.40
CA SER A 135 24.29 -0.27 -0.89
C SER A 135 25.04 -0.42 0.44
N SER A 136 25.13 -1.63 1.01
CA SER A 136 25.87 -1.88 2.23
C SER A 136 27.36 -1.72 1.98
N PRO A 137 28.09 -0.89 2.77
CA PRO A 137 29.53 -0.75 2.65
C PRO A 137 30.20 -2.12 2.88
N LYS A 138 31.03 -2.58 1.94
CA LYS A 138 31.84 -3.76 2.17
C LYS A 138 32.73 -3.52 3.40
N PRO A 139 32.83 -4.49 4.33
CA PRO A 139 33.71 -4.36 5.46
C PRO A 139 35.16 -4.13 4.95
N ARG A 140 35.77 -3.00 5.35
CA ARG A 140 37.18 -2.78 5.05
C ARG A 140 37.96 -3.81 5.81
N PRO A 141 38.88 -4.57 5.17
CA PRO A 141 39.78 -5.45 5.89
C PRO A 141 40.56 -4.61 6.89
N ARG A 142 40.47 -4.97 8.17
CA ARG A 142 41.38 -4.45 9.20
C ARG A 142 42.75 -5.11 8.95
N PHE A 143 43.61 -4.39 8.30
CA PHE A 143 45.02 -4.77 8.32
C PHE A 143 45.52 -4.50 9.74
N ALA A 144 45.89 -5.56 10.44
CA ALA A 144 46.63 -5.50 11.72
C ALA A 144 48.08 -5.13 11.44
#